data_d5b9a1a8b6bf333e9f0cae372e74d061
#
_entry.id   d5b9a1a8b6bf333e9f0cae372e74d061
#
_cell.length_a   1.000
_cell.length_b   1.000
_cell.length_c   1.000
_cell.angle_alpha   90.00
_cell.angle_beta   90.00
_cell.angle_gamma   90.00
#
_symmetry.space_group_name_H-M   'P 1'
#
loop_
_entity.id
_entity.type
_entity.pdbx_description
1 polymer ?
#
loop_
_entity_poly.entity_id
_entity_poly.type
_entity_poly.pdbx_seq_one_letter_code
_entity_poly.pdbx_strand_id
1 'polypeptide(L)'
;TLAALEQAIRDGAPIAESDVQQLSDGTLIVMHDSNFKRTAGEDVCVWDTEADVLSRLEVGSTFSAAYRGEQIPTLEEMLACAEDRITLMIELKYSGQEQELEENVLALLQEYDMVDECIIGSMNRGILQRVKELEPDISTVYIAHDLGEDDYDLDYADSYSIEGKNLTADMVEAIHYEGTSVYGRTANTTG
;
A
#
# COMPACT_ATOMS: atom_id res chain seq x y z
N THR A 1 -1.31 8.84 -7.02
CA THR A 1 -2.05 10.12 -7.10
C THR A 1 -3.54 9.88 -7.11
N LEU A 2 -4.34 10.90 -6.73
CA LEU A 2 -5.81 10.80 -6.80
C LEU A 2 -6.30 10.57 -8.22
N ALA A 3 -5.67 11.18 -9.22
CA ALA A 3 -6.02 10.94 -10.62
C ALA A 3 -5.84 9.47 -11.05
N ALA A 4 -4.83 8.76 -10.52
CA ALA A 4 -4.63 7.35 -10.79
C ALA A 4 -5.72 6.49 -10.13
N LEU A 5 -6.10 6.78 -8.89
CA LEU A 5 -7.19 6.10 -8.19
C LEU A 5 -8.52 6.31 -8.91
N GLU A 6 -8.84 7.55 -9.26
CA GLU A 6 -10.04 7.89 -10.04
C GLU A 6 -10.09 7.16 -11.39
N GLN A 7 -8.93 6.94 -12.04
CA GLN A 7 -8.88 6.17 -13.27
C GLN A 7 -9.14 4.68 -13.00
N ALA A 8 -8.54 4.09 -11.96
CA ALA A 8 -8.79 2.70 -11.59
C ALA A 8 -10.28 2.44 -11.29
N ILE A 9 -10.93 3.37 -10.57
CA ILE A 9 -12.38 3.31 -10.29
C ILE A 9 -13.19 3.37 -11.61
N ARG A 10 -12.87 4.31 -12.50
CA ARG A 10 -13.55 4.42 -13.81
C ARG A 10 -13.38 3.18 -14.69
N ASP A 11 -12.23 2.53 -14.60
CA ASP A 11 -11.93 1.31 -15.35
C ASP A 11 -12.55 0.06 -14.70
N GLY A 12 -13.16 0.19 -13.53
CA GLY A 12 -13.84 -0.89 -12.83
C GLY A 12 -12.88 -1.88 -12.16
N ALA A 13 -11.68 -1.42 -11.75
CA ALA A 13 -10.77 -2.23 -10.98
C ALA A 13 -11.42 -2.62 -9.63
N PRO A 14 -11.35 -3.89 -9.21
CA PRO A 14 -11.93 -4.30 -7.93
C PRO A 14 -11.11 -3.84 -6.73
N ILE A 15 -9.79 -3.72 -6.90
CA ILE A 15 -8.83 -3.33 -5.86
C ILE A 15 -7.83 -2.35 -6.46
N ALA A 16 -7.50 -1.29 -5.74
CA ALA A 16 -6.39 -0.40 -6.03
C ALA A 16 -5.32 -0.55 -4.95
N GLU A 17 -4.07 -0.79 -5.38
CA GLU A 17 -2.93 -0.85 -4.48
C GLU A 17 -2.26 0.52 -4.36
N SER A 18 -1.78 0.86 -3.16
CA SER A 18 -1.04 2.08 -2.90
C SER A 18 -0.08 1.92 -1.72
N ASP A 19 1.06 2.61 -1.83
CA ASP A 19 2.12 2.61 -0.83
C ASP A 19 1.95 3.76 0.15
N VAL A 20 1.94 3.49 1.44
CA VAL A 20 1.81 4.50 2.50
C VAL A 20 3.10 4.62 3.28
N GLN A 21 3.53 5.86 3.49
CA GLN A 21 4.67 6.24 4.32
C GLN A 21 4.28 7.38 5.26
N GLN A 22 5.07 7.57 6.30
CA GLN A 22 4.85 8.60 7.31
C GLN A 22 5.89 9.71 7.21
N LEU A 23 5.43 10.96 7.21
CA LEU A 23 6.27 12.15 7.32
C LEU A 23 6.76 12.34 8.77
N SER A 24 7.74 13.23 8.96
CA SER A 24 8.33 13.53 10.27
C SER A 24 7.33 14.09 11.30
N ASP A 25 6.25 14.71 10.84
CA ASP A 25 5.17 15.25 11.67
C ASP A 25 4.03 14.27 11.92
N GLY A 26 4.17 13.01 11.46
CA GLY A 26 3.16 11.97 11.61
C GLY A 26 2.16 11.88 10.46
N THR A 27 2.14 12.81 9.52
CA THR A 27 1.22 12.80 8.38
C THR A 27 1.46 11.56 7.50
N LEU A 28 0.39 10.85 7.16
CA LEU A 28 0.41 9.68 6.29
C LEU A 28 0.21 10.11 4.83
N ILE A 29 1.15 9.73 3.95
CA ILE A 29 1.13 10.07 2.53
C ILE A 29 1.19 8.84 1.64
N VAL A 30 0.67 8.97 0.42
CA VAL A 30 0.72 7.91 -0.59
C VAL A 30 1.95 8.12 -1.49
N MET A 31 3.02 7.38 -1.20
CA MET A 31 4.29 7.50 -1.88
C MET A 31 5.08 6.20 -1.86
N HIS A 32 5.51 5.72 -3.05
CA HIS A 32 6.32 4.49 -3.17
C HIS A 32 7.76 4.69 -2.72
N ASP A 33 8.44 5.72 -3.26
CA ASP A 33 9.88 5.93 -3.03
C ASP A 33 10.13 6.55 -1.66
N SER A 34 11.26 6.24 -1.07
CA SER A 34 11.69 6.81 0.22
C SER A 34 12.12 8.28 0.15
N ASN A 35 12.19 8.87 -1.06
CA ASN A 35 12.44 10.28 -1.29
C ASN A 35 11.67 10.81 -2.50
N PHE A 36 11.57 12.13 -2.63
CA PHE A 36 10.77 12.79 -3.68
C PHE A 36 11.52 13.01 -4.99
N LYS A 37 12.77 12.55 -5.12
CA LYS A 37 13.65 12.88 -6.26
C LYS A 37 13.09 12.45 -7.61
N ARG A 38 12.63 11.21 -7.73
CA ARG A 38 12.14 10.65 -8.99
C ARG A 38 10.82 11.28 -9.42
N THR A 39 9.95 11.56 -8.47
CA THR A 39 8.56 11.99 -8.72
C THR A 39 8.38 13.49 -8.72
N ALA A 40 9.07 14.23 -7.84
CA ALA A 40 8.93 15.67 -7.69
C ALA A 40 10.24 16.47 -7.92
N GLY A 41 11.38 15.79 -8.16
CA GLY A 41 12.67 16.44 -8.40
C GLY A 41 13.41 16.89 -7.14
N GLU A 42 12.84 16.68 -5.96
CA GLU A 42 13.40 17.11 -4.67
C GLU A 42 14.14 15.97 -3.98
N ASP A 43 15.44 16.14 -3.73
CA ASP A 43 16.30 15.11 -3.11
C ASP A 43 16.21 15.19 -1.57
N VAL A 44 15.02 14.95 -1.03
CA VAL A 44 14.71 14.95 0.41
C VAL A 44 13.96 13.64 0.74
N CYS A 45 14.27 13.03 1.87
CA CYS A 45 13.60 11.82 2.34
C CYS A 45 12.21 12.13 2.90
N VAL A 46 11.29 11.16 2.77
CA VAL A 46 9.93 11.24 3.29
C VAL A 46 9.95 11.54 4.80
N TRP A 47 10.71 10.80 5.57
CA TRP A 47 10.82 10.94 7.04
C TRP A 47 11.55 12.20 7.53
N ASP A 48 12.19 12.96 6.64
CA ASP A 48 12.82 14.28 6.93
C ASP A 48 11.94 15.47 6.50
N THR A 49 10.67 15.20 6.14
CA THR A 49 9.75 16.16 5.54
C THR A 49 8.49 16.30 6.39
N GLU A 50 7.96 17.51 6.50
CA GLU A 50 6.67 17.83 7.13
C GLU A 50 5.60 18.12 6.06
N ALA A 51 4.31 18.00 6.42
CA ALA A 51 3.19 18.14 5.49
C ALA A 51 3.09 19.51 4.78
N ASP A 52 3.65 20.57 5.37
CA ASP A 52 3.62 21.91 4.78
C ASP A 52 4.31 22.00 3.40
N VAL A 53 5.23 21.07 3.10
CA VAL A 53 5.93 21.01 1.82
C VAL A 53 5.15 20.31 0.72
N LEU A 54 4.15 19.47 1.05
CA LEU A 54 3.40 18.68 0.07
C LEU A 54 2.77 19.54 -1.03
N SER A 55 2.27 20.72 -0.66
CA SER A 55 1.66 21.67 -1.60
C SER A 55 2.62 22.20 -2.68
N ARG A 56 3.93 22.02 -2.49
CA ARG A 56 4.99 22.43 -3.43
C ARG A 56 5.53 21.26 -4.26
N LEU A 57 5.19 20.01 -3.89
CA LEU A 57 5.66 18.80 -4.55
C LEU A 57 4.65 18.36 -5.62
N GLU A 58 4.95 18.74 -6.87
CA GLU A 58 4.15 18.35 -8.04
C GLU A 58 4.72 17.06 -8.64
N VAL A 59 3.88 16.02 -8.80
CA VAL A 59 4.31 14.68 -9.21
C VAL A 59 3.72 14.21 -10.55
N GLY A 60 2.69 14.88 -11.06
CA GLY A 60 2.00 14.44 -12.27
C GLY A 60 2.73 14.73 -13.57
N SER A 61 3.44 15.85 -13.64
CA SER A 61 4.18 16.27 -14.86
C SER A 61 5.29 15.31 -15.25
N THR A 62 5.84 14.54 -14.30
CA THR A 62 6.85 13.50 -14.58
C THR A 62 6.27 12.34 -15.37
N PHE A 63 4.98 12.07 -15.25
CA PHE A 63 4.27 11.06 -16.04
C PHE A 63 3.76 11.65 -17.37
N SER A 64 3.01 12.76 -17.32
CA SER A 64 2.49 13.43 -18.53
C SER A 64 2.07 14.87 -18.20
N ALA A 65 2.22 15.76 -19.18
CA ALA A 65 1.75 17.14 -19.08
C ALA A 65 0.22 17.27 -18.81
N ALA A 66 -0.55 16.22 -19.12
CA ALA A 66 -1.99 16.16 -18.83
C ALA A 66 -2.30 16.10 -17.31
N TYR A 67 -1.34 15.63 -16.50
CA TYR A 67 -1.47 15.51 -15.05
C TYR A 67 -0.69 16.59 -14.28
N ARG A 68 -0.35 17.69 -14.98
CA ARG A 68 0.31 18.83 -14.33
C ARG A 68 -0.56 19.38 -13.21
N GLY A 69 0.05 19.56 -12.04
CA GLY A 69 -0.60 20.02 -10.82
C GLY A 69 -1.06 18.93 -9.88
N GLU A 70 -0.90 17.63 -10.26
CA GLU A 70 -1.11 16.53 -9.33
C GLU A 70 -0.09 16.60 -8.19
N GLN A 71 -0.58 16.48 -6.98
CA GLN A 71 0.22 16.46 -5.75
C GLN A 71 0.31 15.04 -5.18
N ILE A 72 1.18 14.87 -4.19
CA ILE A 72 1.21 13.64 -3.39
C ILE A 72 0.00 13.68 -2.46
N PRO A 73 -0.93 12.71 -2.56
CA PRO A 73 -2.08 12.71 -1.69
C PRO A 73 -1.71 12.21 -0.28
N THR A 74 -2.43 12.68 0.71
CA THR A 74 -2.47 12.05 2.03
C THR A 74 -3.28 10.74 1.97
N LEU A 75 -3.10 9.86 2.97
CA LEU A 75 -3.95 8.68 3.10
C LEU A 75 -5.41 9.08 3.30
N GLU A 76 -5.68 10.13 4.08
CA GLU A 76 -7.02 10.69 4.30
C GLU A 76 -7.72 11.06 2.97
N GLU A 77 -7.01 11.75 2.07
CA GLU A 77 -7.53 12.09 0.75
C GLU A 77 -7.79 10.86 -0.13
N MET A 78 -6.95 9.82 0.00
CA MET A 78 -7.15 8.54 -0.70
C MET A 78 -8.37 7.81 -0.19
N LEU A 79 -8.57 7.72 1.14
CA LEU A 79 -9.74 7.10 1.76
C LEU A 79 -11.02 7.81 1.34
N ALA A 80 -11.07 9.14 1.46
CA ALA A 80 -12.22 9.94 1.02
C ALA A 80 -12.56 9.77 -0.47
N CYS A 81 -11.56 9.50 -1.31
CA CYS A 81 -11.77 9.22 -2.74
C CYS A 81 -12.27 7.80 -3.00
N ALA A 82 -11.85 6.82 -2.19
CA ALA A 82 -12.13 5.39 -2.36
C ALA A 82 -13.46 4.93 -1.77
N GLU A 83 -13.97 5.63 -0.75
CA GLU A 83 -15.15 5.28 0.05
C GLU A 83 -16.33 4.78 -0.81
N ASP A 84 -16.83 3.58 -0.51
CA ASP A 84 -17.92 2.90 -1.24
C ASP A 84 -17.66 2.67 -2.75
N ARG A 85 -16.43 2.85 -3.23
CA ARG A 85 -16.14 2.83 -4.67
C ARG A 85 -15.13 1.77 -5.10
N ILE A 86 -14.16 1.45 -4.24
CA ILE A 86 -13.09 0.49 -4.55
C ILE A 86 -12.40 0.03 -3.28
N THR A 87 -12.07 -1.25 -3.20
CA THR A 87 -11.22 -1.77 -2.11
C THR A 87 -9.79 -1.21 -2.25
N LEU A 88 -9.21 -0.74 -1.15
CA LEU A 88 -7.80 -0.33 -1.12
C LEU A 88 -6.92 -1.44 -0.53
N MET A 89 -5.84 -1.78 -1.24
CA MET A 89 -4.71 -2.51 -0.68
C MET A 89 -3.61 -1.51 -0.32
N ILE A 90 -3.37 -1.32 0.97
CA ILE A 90 -2.47 -0.29 1.51
C ILE A 90 -1.17 -0.96 1.95
N GLU A 91 -0.09 -0.82 1.16
CA GLU A 91 1.23 -1.29 1.58
C GLU A 91 1.86 -0.31 2.58
N LEU A 92 2.08 -0.76 3.81
CA LEU A 92 2.82 0.00 4.81
C LEU A 92 4.32 -0.15 4.58
N LYS A 93 4.96 0.92 4.12
CA LYS A 93 6.41 0.97 3.91
C LYS A 93 7.12 1.13 5.25
N TYR A 94 8.30 0.51 5.37
CA TYR A 94 9.09 0.55 6.58
C TYR A 94 10.50 1.04 6.30
N SER A 95 10.88 2.15 6.91
CA SER A 95 12.21 2.76 6.88
C SER A 95 12.95 2.63 8.22
N GLY A 96 12.20 2.36 9.31
CA GLY A 96 12.68 2.36 10.68
C GLY A 96 12.67 3.74 11.33
N GLN A 97 12.01 4.72 10.70
CA GLN A 97 11.87 6.09 11.18
C GLN A 97 10.42 6.42 11.59
N GLU A 98 9.48 5.53 11.28
CA GLU A 98 8.06 5.69 11.54
C GLU A 98 7.78 5.71 13.05
N GLN A 99 6.74 6.45 13.43
CA GLN A 99 6.25 6.54 14.80
C GLN A 99 4.77 6.13 14.82
N GLU A 100 4.48 4.96 15.44
CA GLU A 100 3.10 4.46 15.57
C GLU A 100 2.38 4.38 14.20
N LEU A 101 3.09 3.90 13.15
CA LEU A 101 2.55 3.86 11.76
C LEU A 101 1.28 3.03 11.70
N GLU A 102 1.29 1.84 12.28
CA GLU A 102 0.18 0.89 12.27
C GLU A 102 -1.03 1.47 13.01
N GLU A 103 -0.80 2.06 14.18
CA GLU A 103 -1.83 2.71 14.99
C GLU A 103 -2.47 3.88 14.26
N ASN A 104 -1.66 4.72 13.62
CA ASN A 104 -2.13 5.91 12.90
C ASN A 104 -2.93 5.54 11.65
N VAL A 105 -2.49 4.52 10.90
CA VAL A 105 -3.24 4.01 9.74
C VAL A 105 -4.57 3.42 10.18
N LEU A 106 -4.57 2.52 11.18
CA LEU A 106 -5.79 1.88 11.66
C LEU A 106 -6.78 2.89 12.25
N ALA A 107 -6.29 3.93 12.95
CA ALA A 107 -7.15 5.00 13.45
C ALA A 107 -7.87 5.75 12.32
N LEU A 108 -7.17 6.06 11.21
CA LEU A 108 -7.81 6.66 10.03
C LEU A 108 -8.82 5.73 9.39
N LEU A 109 -8.52 4.43 9.23
CA LEU A 109 -9.48 3.47 8.67
C LEU A 109 -10.74 3.36 9.52
N GLN A 110 -10.62 3.40 10.84
CA GLN A 110 -11.75 3.41 11.76
C GLN A 110 -12.55 4.73 11.67
N GLU A 111 -11.88 5.88 11.56
CA GLU A 111 -12.52 7.19 11.40
C GLU A 111 -13.37 7.27 10.12
N TYR A 112 -12.90 6.66 9.02
CA TYR A 112 -13.58 6.61 7.73
C TYR A 112 -14.54 5.42 7.58
N ASP A 113 -14.67 4.55 8.60
CA ASP A 113 -15.48 3.32 8.56
C ASP A 113 -15.08 2.36 7.41
N MET A 114 -13.78 2.32 7.09
CA MET A 114 -13.23 1.60 5.94
C MET A 114 -12.38 0.37 6.32
N VAL A 115 -12.44 -0.11 7.57
CA VAL A 115 -11.66 -1.28 8.01
C VAL A 115 -11.98 -2.52 7.16
N ASP A 116 -13.26 -2.77 6.89
CA ASP A 116 -13.74 -3.90 6.08
C ASP A 116 -13.51 -3.73 4.57
N GLU A 117 -13.21 -2.50 4.12
CA GLU A 117 -12.98 -2.15 2.71
C GLU A 117 -11.50 -2.07 2.35
N CYS A 118 -10.62 -2.26 3.34
CA CYS A 118 -9.17 -2.16 3.16
C CYS A 118 -8.45 -3.47 3.44
N ILE A 119 -7.33 -3.65 2.76
CA ILE A 119 -6.38 -4.74 2.96
C ILE A 119 -5.04 -4.09 3.33
N ILE A 120 -4.45 -4.47 4.46
CA ILE A 120 -3.12 -3.96 4.85
C ILE A 120 -2.03 -4.89 4.34
N GLY A 121 -1.11 -4.34 3.55
CA GLY A 121 0.06 -5.04 3.05
C GLY A 121 1.36 -4.56 3.67
N SER A 122 2.34 -5.42 3.80
CA SER A 122 3.73 -5.02 4.08
C SER A 122 4.72 -6.12 3.69
N MET A 123 5.95 -5.70 3.35
CA MET A 123 7.10 -6.60 3.27
C MET A 123 7.71 -6.88 4.65
N ASN A 124 7.35 -6.12 5.67
CA ASN A 124 7.82 -6.29 7.05
C ASN A 124 6.80 -7.11 7.86
N ARG A 125 7.22 -8.31 8.28
CA ARG A 125 6.38 -9.23 9.07
C ARG A 125 5.94 -8.62 10.41
N GLY A 126 6.81 -7.85 11.05
CA GLY A 126 6.52 -7.20 12.34
C GLY A 126 5.36 -6.21 12.24
N ILE A 127 5.27 -5.47 11.13
CA ILE A 127 4.13 -4.58 10.86
C ILE A 127 2.82 -5.38 10.78
N LEU A 128 2.77 -6.47 10.01
CA LEU A 128 1.56 -7.28 9.88
C LEU A 128 1.14 -7.93 11.19
N GLN A 129 2.12 -8.43 11.98
CA GLN A 129 1.86 -8.95 13.33
C GLN A 129 1.24 -7.86 14.20
N ARG A 130 1.82 -6.64 14.19
CA ARG A 130 1.29 -5.52 14.95
C ARG A 130 -0.10 -5.10 14.50
N VAL A 131 -0.35 -5.06 13.20
CA VAL A 131 -1.68 -4.78 12.63
C VAL A 131 -2.71 -5.79 13.14
N LYS A 132 -2.40 -7.11 13.10
CA LYS A 132 -3.30 -8.16 13.60
C LYS A 132 -3.49 -8.13 15.12
N GLU A 133 -2.50 -7.65 15.89
CA GLU A 133 -2.67 -7.42 17.34
C GLU A 133 -3.65 -6.28 17.64
N LEU A 134 -3.62 -5.21 16.83
CA LEU A 134 -4.44 -4.02 17.02
C LEU A 134 -5.86 -4.19 16.45
N GLU A 135 -5.97 -4.81 15.27
CA GLU A 135 -7.23 -5.03 14.56
C GLU A 135 -7.23 -6.46 13.97
N PRO A 136 -7.66 -7.48 14.75
CA PRO A 136 -7.59 -8.88 14.33
C PRO A 136 -8.42 -9.22 13.08
N ASP A 137 -9.49 -8.48 12.83
CA ASP A 137 -10.44 -8.76 11.76
C ASP A 137 -10.05 -8.12 10.41
N ILE A 138 -9.10 -7.16 10.39
CA ILE A 138 -8.66 -6.53 9.15
C ILE A 138 -7.94 -7.53 8.24
N SER A 139 -8.25 -7.50 6.95
CA SER A 139 -7.56 -8.33 5.96
C SER A 139 -6.10 -7.90 5.80
N THR A 140 -5.19 -8.88 5.73
CA THR A 140 -3.75 -8.63 5.59
C THR A 140 -3.15 -9.37 4.41
N VAL A 141 -2.11 -8.78 3.80
CA VAL A 141 -1.32 -9.39 2.72
C VAL A 141 0.18 -9.29 3.01
N TYR A 142 0.85 -10.42 3.12
CA TYR A 142 2.30 -10.42 3.19
C TYR A 142 2.90 -10.29 1.79
N ILE A 143 3.68 -9.23 1.58
CA ILE A 143 4.31 -8.90 0.30
C ILE A 143 5.73 -9.45 0.32
N ALA A 144 6.05 -10.37 -0.59
CA ALA A 144 7.35 -11.01 -0.65
C ALA A 144 7.89 -11.10 -2.09
N HIS A 145 9.21 -11.15 -2.23
CA HIS A 145 9.83 -11.48 -3.50
C HIS A 145 9.67 -12.97 -3.79
N ASP A 146 9.84 -13.79 -2.75
CA ASP A 146 9.75 -15.25 -2.77
C ASP A 146 9.33 -15.75 -1.39
N LEU A 147 8.80 -16.97 -1.30
CA LEU A 147 8.39 -17.61 -0.06
C LEU A 147 8.99 -19.01 0.04
N GLY A 148 9.45 -19.39 1.24
CA GLY A 148 9.75 -20.77 1.57
C GLY A 148 8.48 -21.53 1.98
N GLU A 149 8.52 -22.87 1.93
CA GLU A 149 7.38 -23.72 2.30
C GLU A 149 6.92 -23.49 3.75
N ASP A 150 7.84 -23.14 4.66
CA ASP A 150 7.54 -22.83 6.07
C ASP A 150 6.77 -21.49 6.23
N ASP A 151 6.60 -20.72 5.16
CA ASP A 151 5.95 -19.41 5.18
C ASP A 151 4.54 -19.42 4.57
N TYR A 152 3.98 -20.60 4.23
CA TYR A 152 2.65 -20.67 3.59
C TYR A 152 1.47 -20.61 4.57
N ASP A 153 1.72 -20.69 5.88
CA ASP A 153 0.71 -20.64 6.95
C ASP A 153 1.14 -19.66 8.04
N LEU A 154 1.19 -18.36 7.69
CA LEU A 154 1.50 -17.29 8.63
C LEU A 154 0.21 -16.77 9.25
N ASP A 155 0.07 -16.86 10.57
CA ASP A 155 -1.10 -16.46 11.35
C ASP A 155 -1.47 -14.96 11.26
N TYR A 156 -0.57 -14.15 10.72
CA TYR A 156 -0.74 -12.71 10.48
C TYR A 156 -0.90 -12.34 9.00
N ALA A 157 -1.10 -13.31 8.11
CA ALA A 157 -1.25 -13.07 6.67
C ALA A 157 -2.45 -13.84 6.11
N ASP A 158 -3.53 -13.14 5.78
CA ASP A 158 -4.71 -13.73 5.14
C ASP A 158 -4.49 -13.99 3.64
N SER A 159 -3.45 -13.37 3.08
CA SER A 159 -3.05 -13.56 1.68
C SER A 159 -1.57 -13.21 1.46
N TYR A 160 -1.06 -13.61 0.29
CA TYR A 160 0.32 -13.33 -0.14
C TYR A 160 0.33 -12.56 -1.44
N SER A 161 1.32 -11.64 -1.61
CA SER A 161 1.62 -10.97 -2.87
C SER A 161 3.06 -11.29 -3.27
N ILE A 162 3.24 -12.08 -4.33
CA ILE A 162 4.54 -12.66 -4.72
C ILE A 162 4.92 -12.20 -6.12
N GLU A 163 6.22 -11.96 -6.37
CA GLU A 163 6.71 -11.66 -7.71
C GLU A 163 6.40 -12.82 -8.67
N GLY A 164 5.72 -12.50 -9.79
CA GLY A 164 5.25 -13.50 -10.76
C GLY A 164 6.37 -14.41 -11.32
N LYS A 165 7.62 -13.91 -11.40
CA LYS A 165 8.78 -14.74 -11.82
C LYS A 165 9.13 -15.86 -10.84
N ASN A 166 8.75 -15.72 -9.56
CA ASN A 166 9.01 -16.66 -8.47
C ASN A 166 7.76 -17.49 -8.12
N LEU A 167 6.60 -17.09 -8.64
CA LEU A 167 5.31 -17.77 -8.39
C LEU A 167 5.20 -19.02 -9.28
N THR A 168 5.17 -20.20 -8.66
CA THR A 168 4.98 -21.48 -9.34
C THR A 168 3.60 -22.05 -9.10
N ALA A 169 3.14 -22.96 -9.98
CA ALA A 169 1.85 -23.62 -9.80
C ALA A 169 1.81 -24.44 -8.50
N ASP A 170 2.89 -25.14 -8.18
CA ASP A 170 3.00 -25.95 -6.95
C ASP A 170 2.92 -25.06 -5.69
N MET A 171 3.56 -23.88 -5.70
CA MET A 171 3.45 -22.89 -4.62
C MET A 171 2.01 -22.39 -4.45
N VAL A 172 1.34 -22.04 -5.56
CA VAL A 172 -0.07 -21.59 -5.52
C VAL A 172 -0.97 -22.67 -4.95
N GLU A 173 -0.79 -23.94 -5.38
CA GLU A 173 -1.57 -25.08 -4.88
C GLU A 173 -1.33 -25.29 -3.38
N ALA A 174 -0.08 -25.22 -2.93
CA ALA A 174 0.28 -25.38 -1.52
C ALA A 174 -0.32 -24.25 -0.64
N ILE A 175 -0.21 -22.98 -1.06
CA ILE A 175 -0.81 -21.85 -0.34
C ILE A 175 -2.34 -21.98 -0.27
N HIS A 176 -2.98 -22.36 -1.37
CA HIS A 176 -4.43 -22.59 -1.38
C HIS A 176 -4.85 -23.78 -0.51
N TYR A 177 -3.99 -24.80 -0.36
CA TYR A 177 -4.28 -25.94 0.52
C TYR A 177 -4.36 -25.50 2.00
N GLU A 178 -3.56 -24.52 2.42
CA GLU A 178 -3.63 -23.89 3.76
C GLU A 178 -4.83 -22.92 3.90
N GLY A 179 -5.62 -22.72 2.84
CA GLY A 179 -6.80 -21.86 2.85
C GLY A 179 -6.50 -20.37 2.60
N THR A 180 -5.27 -20.03 2.21
CA THR A 180 -4.79 -18.68 1.99
C THR A 180 -4.81 -18.31 0.51
N SER A 181 -5.02 -17.04 0.18
CA SER A 181 -5.03 -16.54 -1.20
C SER A 181 -3.65 -16.01 -1.63
N VAL A 182 -3.40 -15.98 -2.96
CA VAL A 182 -2.15 -15.43 -3.51
C VAL A 182 -2.40 -14.50 -4.69
N TYR A 183 -1.72 -13.36 -4.69
CA TYR A 183 -1.66 -12.38 -5.77
C TYR A 183 -0.31 -12.47 -6.47
N GLY A 184 -0.31 -12.56 -7.81
CA GLY A 184 0.91 -12.46 -8.62
C GLY A 184 1.21 -11.01 -8.99
N ARG A 185 2.35 -10.47 -8.62
CA ARG A 185 2.85 -9.14 -9.02
C ARG A 185 4.14 -9.30 -9.83
N THR A 186 4.54 -8.56 -10.72
CA THR A 186 4.04 -7.43 -11.48
C THR A 186 3.63 -7.95 -12.86
N ALA A 187 2.36 -8.23 -13.08
CA ALA A 187 1.89 -8.79 -14.34
C ALA A 187 1.54 -7.63 -15.29
N ASN A 188 2.44 -7.31 -16.23
CA ASN A 188 2.28 -6.23 -17.20
C ASN A 188 1.91 -6.72 -18.61
N THR A 189 1.80 -8.03 -18.81
CA THR A 189 1.46 -8.64 -20.10
C THR A 189 0.52 -9.82 -19.90
N THR A 190 -0.43 -9.97 -20.82
CA THR A 190 -1.19 -11.22 -20.98
C THR A 190 -0.27 -12.21 -21.71
N GLY A 191 0.55 -12.96 -20.96
CA GLY A 191 1.45 -13.98 -21.49
C GLY A 191 0.79 -15.32 -21.63
#